data_7be56b39caaf6e4db5f3a389c042a497
#
_entry.id   7be56b39caaf6e4db5f3a389c042a497
#
_cell.length_a   1.000
_cell.length_b   1.000
_cell.length_c   1.000
_cell.angle_alpha   90.00
_cell.angle_beta   90.00
_cell.angle_gamma   90.00
#
_symmetry.space_group_name_H-M   'P 1'
#
loop_
_entity.id
_entity.type
_entity.pdbx_description
1 polymer ?
#
loop_
_entity_poly.entity_id
_entity_poly.type
_entity_poly.pdbx_seq_one_letter_code
_entity_poly.pdbx_strand_id
1 'polypeptide(L)'
;PVSGLLILDGNSLTYRAFFAISRDMVTRSGQETNAVFGFTQMLITLLREHEPDGVVVAFDRPGGTFRHERLPSYKANRERQEDSLYQQLDLVEELVDALGFVAVGAEGFEADDVIATLATVAADAGRDVTIVTGDRDSYQLVEDPHVRVLYNKRGVSDYALYDAAGILERTG
;
A
#
# COMPACT_ATOMS: atom_id res chain seq x y z
N PRO A 1 6.14 -9.66 -16.72
CA PRO A 1 6.32 -9.88 -15.28
C PRO A 1 7.36 -8.90 -14.77
N VAL A 2 7.13 -8.30 -13.61
CA VAL A 2 8.10 -7.45 -12.91
C VAL A 2 8.83 -8.38 -11.95
N SER A 3 10.03 -8.82 -12.32
CA SER A 3 10.91 -9.53 -11.39
C SER A 3 11.42 -8.54 -10.35
N GLY A 4 11.52 -8.96 -9.08
CA GLY A 4 12.06 -8.14 -8.03
C GLY A 4 11.16 -8.04 -6.80
N LEU A 5 11.32 -6.97 -6.03
CA LEU A 5 10.59 -6.73 -4.78
C LEU A 5 9.28 -5.99 -5.05
N LEU A 6 8.15 -6.54 -4.58
CA LEU A 6 6.89 -5.81 -4.45
C LEU A 6 6.81 -5.18 -3.06
N ILE A 7 6.61 -3.86 -3.02
CA ILE A 7 6.31 -3.13 -1.79
C ILE A 7 4.89 -2.59 -1.89
N LEU A 8 3.99 -3.12 -1.07
CA LEU A 8 2.59 -2.75 -1.05
C LEU A 8 2.31 -1.71 0.04
N ASP A 9 1.57 -0.68 -0.31
CA ASP A 9 0.98 0.27 0.64
C ASP A 9 -0.30 -0.34 1.24
N GLY A 10 -0.15 -0.97 2.41
CA GLY A 10 -1.22 -1.71 3.07
C GLY A 10 -2.43 -0.84 3.41
N ASN A 11 -2.20 0.38 3.91
CA ASN A 11 -3.26 1.32 4.25
C ASN A 11 -4.04 1.77 3.01
N SER A 12 -3.33 2.23 1.98
CA SER A 12 -3.95 2.72 0.76
C SER A 12 -4.76 1.64 0.02
N LEU A 13 -4.20 0.44 -0.10
CA LEU A 13 -4.87 -0.67 -0.79
C LEU A 13 -6.07 -1.19 0.01
N THR A 14 -5.97 -1.28 1.34
CA THR A 14 -7.09 -1.67 2.19
C THR A 14 -8.22 -0.63 2.12
N TYR A 15 -7.88 0.66 2.16
CA TYR A 15 -8.83 1.75 1.97
C TYR A 15 -9.56 1.63 0.62
N ARG A 16 -8.82 1.40 -0.46
CA ARG A 16 -9.40 1.19 -1.79
C ARG A 16 -10.36 0.01 -1.83
N ALA A 17 -9.99 -1.11 -1.23
CA ALA A 17 -10.83 -2.30 -1.14
C ALA A 17 -12.11 -2.04 -0.34
N PHE A 18 -11.99 -1.33 0.78
CA PHE A 18 -13.13 -0.98 1.66
C PHE A 18 -14.24 -0.23 0.92
N PHE A 19 -13.86 0.74 0.08
CA PHE A 19 -14.83 1.54 -0.68
C PHE A 19 -15.23 0.93 -2.03
N ALA A 20 -14.50 -0.07 -2.52
CA ALA A 20 -14.79 -0.71 -3.81
C ALA A 20 -15.69 -1.94 -3.69
N ILE A 21 -15.66 -2.65 -2.57
CA ILE A 21 -16.41 -3.89 -2.36
C ILE A 21 -17.63 -3.63 -1.48
N SER A 22 -18.75 -4.30 -1.77
CA SER A 22 -19.98 -4.14 -0.98
C SER A 22 -19.77 -4.49 0.50
N ARG A 23 -20.27 -3.64 1.38
CA ARG A 23 -20.24 -3.82 2.83
C ARG A 23 -21.19 -4.90 3.35
N ASP A 24 -22.03 -5.47 2.49
CA ASP A 24 -22.88 -6.61 2.83
C ASP A 24 -22.07 -7.89 3.07
N MET A 25 -20.77 -7.86 2.74
CA MET A 25 -19.85 -8.97 3.01
C MET A 25 -19.46 -8.99 4.48
N VAL A 26 -20.15 -9.81 5.23
CA VAL A 26 -19.99 -9.94 6.69
C VAL A 26 -19.80 -11.40 7.11
N THR A 27 -19.12 -11.61 8.24
CA THR A 27 -19.07 -12.91 8.90
C THR A 27 -20.43 -13.27 9.52
N ARG A 28 -20.57 -14.51 10.01
CA ARG A 28 -21.77 -14.93 10.76
C ARG A 28 -21.99 -14.11 12.03
N SER A 29 -20.94 -13.54 12.61
CA SER A 29 -21.00 -12.64 13.78
C SER A 29 -21.30 -11.19 13.43
N GLY A 30 -21.44 -10.84 12.14
CA GLY A 30 -21.73 -9.49 11.68
C GLY A 30 -20.51 -8.60 11.45
N GLN A 31 -19.29 -9.13 11.54
CA GLN A 31 -18.07 -8.37 11.26
C GLN A 31 -17.92 -8.16 9.75
N GLU A 32 -17.76 -6.94 9.31
CA GLU A 32 -17.47 -6.60 7.91
C GLU A 32 -16.10 -7.14 7.49
N THR A 33 -16.01 -7.69 6.28
CA THR A 33 -14.80 -8.32 5.73
C THR A 33 -14.53 -7.93 4.28
N ASN A 34 -15.24 -6.95 3.77
CA ASN A 34 -15.13 -6.50 2.37
C ASN A 34 -13.73 -5.99 2.02
N ALA A 35 -13.08 -5.24 2.92
CA ALA A 35 -11.72 -4.75 2.68
C ALA A 35 -10.71 -5.89 2.71
N VAL A 36 -10.82 -6.82 3.66
CA VAL A 36 -9.96 -8.02 3.73
C VAL A 36 -10.08 -8.85 2.45
N PHE A 37 -11.31 -9.08 1.98
CA PHE A 37 -11.56 -9.78 0.73
C PHE A 37 -10.94 -9.05 -0.46
N GLY A 38 -11.19 -7.75 -0.60
CA GLY A 38 -10.66 -6.95 -1.71
C GLY A 38 -9.14 -6.90 -1.72
N PHE A 39 -8.50 -6.68 -0.56
CA PHE A 39 -7.05 -6.73 -0.43
C PHE A 39 -6.49 -8.10 -0.82
N THR A 40 -7.13 -9.19 -0.38
CA THR A 40 -6.73 -10.55 -0.74
C THR A 40 -6.79 -10.77 -2.25
N GLN A 41 -7.86 -10.30 -2.92
CA GLN A 41 -7.97 -10.39 -4.37
C GLN A 41 -6.86 -9.60 -5.09
N MET A 42 -6.55 -8.39 -4.61
CA MET A 42 -5.44 -7.59 -5.11
C MET A 42 -4.12 -8.35 -4.98
N LEU A 43 -3.83 -8.88 -3.79
CA LEU A 43 -2.59 -9.60 -3.50
C LEU A 43 -2.44 -10.84 -4.41
N ILE A 44 -3.48 -11.67 -4.54
CA ILE A 44 -3.46 -12.85 -5.41
C ILE A 44 -3.20 -12.45 -6.87
N THR A 45 -3.84 -11.39 -7.35
CA THR A 45 -3.66 -10.89 -8.72
C THR A 45 -2.22 -10.42 -8.93
N LEU A 46 -1.68 -9.64 -8.01
CA LEU A 46 -0.31 -9.12 -8.08
C LEU A 46 0.73 -10.25 -8.07
N LEU A 47 0.56 -11.24 -7.20
CA LEU A 47 1.46 -12.39 -7.13
C LEU A 47 1.45 -13.19 -8.44
N ARG A 48 0.28 -13.41 -9.01
CA ARG A 48 0.13 -14.18 -10.25
C ARG A 48 0.63 -13.45 -11.50
N GLU A 49 0.42 -12.14 -11.58
CA GLU A 49 0.76 -11.36 -12.78
C GLU A 49 2.21 -10.91 -12.79
N HIS A 50 2.82 -10.70 -11.62
CA HIS A 50 4.17 -10.13 -11.50
C HIS A 50 5.22 -11.15 -11.06
N GLU A 51 4.83 -12.28 -10.46
CA GLU A 51 5.75 -13.32 -9.98
C GLU A 51 6.97 -12.75 -9.22
N PRO A 52 6.75 -11.93 -8.16
CA PRO A 52 7.82 -11.23 -7.48
C PRO A 52 8.73 -12.18 -6.70
N ASP A 53 10.02 -11.81 -6.55
CA ASP A 53 10.98 -12.52 -5.71
C ASP A 53 10.73 -12.35 -4.21
N GLY A 54 10.03 -11.27 -3.83
CA GLY A 54 9.64 -10.99 -2.46
C GLY A 54 8.50 -9.97 -2.38
N VAL A 55 7.78 -10.02 -1.27
CA VAL A 55 6.66 -9.11 -0.98
C VAL A 55 6.81 -8.54 0.42
N VAL A 56 6.69 -7.22 0.51
CA VAL A 56 6.60 -6.48 1.77
C VAL A 56 5.36 -5.62 1.75
N VAL A 57 4.61 -5.59 2.84
CA VAL A 57 3.44 -4.73 3.00
C VAL A 57 3.71 -3.74 4.12
N ALA A 58 3.68 -2.44 3.80
CA ALA A 58 3.90 -1.38 4.76
C ALA A 58 2.57 -0.89 5.35
N PHE A 59 2.56 -0.67 6.66
CA PHE A 59 1.41 -0.17 7.41
C PHE A 59 1.78 1.05 8.26
N ASP A 60 0.84 1.98 8.40
CA ASP A 60 0.93 3.03 9.41
C ASP A 60 0.88 2.43 10.81
N ARG A 61 1.63 3.00 11.74
CA ARG A 61 1.55 2.63 13.15
C ARG A 61 0.70 3.65 13.93
N PRO A 62 -0.01 3.18 14.99
CA PRO A 62 -0.76 4.09 15.87
C PRO A 62 0.17 5.15 16.47
N GLY A 63 -0.38 6.36 16.66
CA GLY A 63 0.36 7.46 17.27
C GLY A 63 0.66 8.60 16.31
N GLY A 64 1.28 9.65 16.83
CA GLY A 64 1.74 10.78 16.03
C GLY A 64 3.04 10.46 15.29
N THR A 65 3.24 11.13 14.17
CA THR A 65 4.50 11.06 13.42
C THR A 65 5.34 12.32 13.68
N PHE A 66 6.62 12.31 13.32
CA PHE A 66 7.49 13.48 13.41
C PHE A 66 6.92 14.71 12.69
N ARG A 67 6.03 14.51 11.69
CA ARG A 67 5.34 15.59 10.99
C ARG A 67 4.34 16.30 11.89
N HIS A 68 3.64 15.57 12.75
CA HIS A 68 2.71 16.16 13.74
C HIS A 68 3.47 16.95 14.81
N GLU A 69 4.65 16.48 15.21
CA GLU A 69 5.51 17.20 16.17
C GLU A 69 6.01 18.53 15.59
N ARG A 70 6.42 18.52 14.32
CA ARG A 70 6.93 19.72 13.62
C ARG A 70 5.84 20.67 13.15
N LEU A 71 4.69 20.15 12.79
CA LEU A 71 3.55 20.90 12.26
C LEU A 71 2.25 20.35 12.85
N PRO A 72 1.77 20.88 14.00
CA PRO A 72 0.55 20.38 14.64
C PRO A 72 -0.72 20.42 13.77
N SER A 73 -0.74 21.28 12.74
CA SER A 73 -1.82 21.32 11.74
C SER A 73 -1.72 20.24 10.66
N TYR A 74 -0.66 19.44 10.63
CA TYR A 74 -0.50 18.38 9.64
C TYR A 74 -1.63 17.35 9.76
N LYS A 75 -2.39 17.18 8.68
CA LYS A 75 -3.56 16.28 8.62
C LYS A 75 -4.62 16.52 9.72
N ALA A 76 -4.59 17.66 10.45
CA ALA A 76 -5.52 17.95 11.53
C ALA A 76 -6.98 18.00 11.10
N ASN A 77 -7.26 18.27 9.82
CA ASN A 77 -8.60 18.31 9.23
C ASN A 77 -9.03 16.96 8.62
N ARG A 78 -8.21 15.90 8.75
CA ARG A 78 -8.64 14.57 8.28
C ARG A 78 -9.73 14.04 9.19
N GLU A 79 -10.90 13.78 8.61
CA GLU A 79 -11.97 13.09 9.32
C GLU A 79 -11.50 11.66 9.68
N ARG A 80 -11.81 11.25 10.91
CA ARG A 80 -11.60 9.88 11.34
C ARG A 80 -12.46 8.96 10.48
N GLN A 81 -11.87 7.91 9.97
CA GLN A 81 -12.58 6.89 9.22
C GLN A 81 -13.40 6.00 10.17
N GLU A 82 -14.27 5.17 9.59
CA GLU A 82 -15.11 4.25 10.34
C GLU A 82 -14.29 3.19 11.08
N ASP A 83 -14.74 2.81 12.27
CA ASP A 83 -14.05 1.80 13.10
C ASP A 83 -13.92 0.46 12.37
N SER A 84 -14.88 0.10 11.50
CA SER A 84 -14.82 -1.10 10.68
C SER A 84 -13.61 -1.11 9.74
N LEU A 85 -13.19 0.03 9.19
CA LEU A 85 -11.98 0.10 8.36
C LEU A 85 -10.72 -0.20 9.18
N TYR A 86 -10.61 0.36 10.40
CA TYR A 86 -9.45 0.10 11.26
C TYR A 86 -9.38 -1.36 11.69
N GLN A 87 -10.52 -1.97 12.06
CA GLN A 87 -10.59 -3.40 12.38
C GLN A 87 -10.16 -4.28 11.18
N GLN A 88 -10.54 -3.89 9.96
CA GLN A 88 -10.15 -4.63 8.78
C GLN A 88 -8.68 -4.38 8.38
N LEU A 89 -8.09 -3.23 8.71
CA LEU A 89 -6.64 -3.01 8.57
C LEU A 89 -5.85 -3.99 9.45
N ASP A 90 -6.25 -4.15 10.70
CA ASP A 90 -5.63 -5.12 11.63
C ASP A 90 -5.73 -6.55 11.06
N LEU A 91 -6.91 -6.94 10.55
CA LEU A 91 -7.11 -8.25 9.92
C LEU A 91 -6.29 -8.45 8.64
N VAL A 92 -6.08 -7.40 7.86
CA VAL A 92 -5.21 -7.45 6.68
C VAL A 92 -3.76 -7.66 7.08
N GLU A 93 -3.28 -7.00 8.14
CA GLU A 93 -1.93 -7.22 8.67
C GLU A 93 -1.77 -8.67 9.17
N GLU A 94 -2.73 -9.18 9.95
CA GLU A 94 -2.75 -10.58 10.37
C GLU A 94 -2.75 -11.56 9.18
N LEU A 95 -3.48 -11.26 8.13
CA LEU A 95 -3.51 -12.06 6.90
C LEU A 95 -2.14 -12.09 6.22
N VAL A 96 -1.47 -10.94 6.11
CA VAL A 96 -0.14 -10.83 5.51
C VAL A 96 0.85 -11.69 6.26
N ASP A 97 0.86 -11.61 7.60
CA ASP A 97 1.71 -12.42 8.46
C ASP A 97 1.38 -13.93 8.35
N ALA A 98 0.09 -14.28 8.34
CA ALA A 98 -0.36 -15.67 8.22
C ALA A 98 0.03 -16.32 6.88
N LEU A 99 0.14 -15.51 5.81
CA LEU A 99 0.62 -15.95 4.50
C LEU A 99 2.16 -16.05 4.42
N GLY A 100 2.87 -15.64 5.46
CA GLY A 100 4.33 -15.67 5.53
C GLY A 100 5.02 -14.52 4.79
N PHE A 101 4.28 -13.45 4.46
CA PHE A 101 4.85 -12.22 3.94
C PHE A 101 5.29 -11.28 5.06
N VAL A 102 6.11 -10.30 4.73
CA VAL A 102 6.61 -9.34 5.71
C VAL A 102 5.64 -8.17 5.83
N ALA A 103 5.01 -8.02 7.00
CA ALA A 103 4.31 -6.80 7.38
C ALA A 103 5.27 -5.88 8.15
N VAL A 104 5.35 -4.61 7.76
CA VAL A 104 6.29 -3.66 8.34
C VAL A 104 5.64 -2.30 8.60
N GLY A 105 6.06 -1.65 9.67
CA GLY A 105 5.70 -0.28 10.00
C GLY A 105 6.67 0.25 11.05
N ALA A 106 6.84 1.55 11.13
CA ALA A 106 7.76 2.20 12.06
C ALA A 106 7.03 3.24 12.92
N GLU A 107 7.19 3.17 14.23
CA GLU A 107 6.64 4.17 15.14
C GLU A 107 7.22 5.55 14.83
N GLY A 108 6.38 6.59 14.83
CA GLY A 108 6.77 7.96 14.53
C GLY A 108 6.90 8.28 13.03
N PHE A 109 6.68 7.29 12.14
CA PHE A 109 6.72 7.44 10.68
C PHE A 109 5.43 6.97 10.04
N GLU A 110 5.15 7.45 8.84
CA GLU A 110 4.04 6.98 8.00
C GLU A 110 4.49 5.78 7.15
N ALA A 111 3.53 4.99 6.66
CA ALA A 111 3.83 3.90 5.72
C ALA A 111 4.61 4.40 4.49
N ASP A 112 4.32 5.62 4.01
CA ASP A 112 5.04 6.24 2.89
C ASP A 112 6.54 6.39 3.17
N ASP A 113 6.94 6.73 4.40
CA ASP A 113 8.35 6.85 4.80
C ASP A 113 9.04 5.49 4.80
N VAL A 114 8.33 4.47 5.27
CA VAL A 114 8.80 3.07 5.27
C VAL A 114 8.97 2.58 3.83
N ILE A 115 7.98 2.81 2.96
CA ILE A 115 8.02 2.45 1.54
C ILE A 115 9.20 3.13 0.86
N ALA A 116 9.38 4.44 1.05
CA ALA A 116 10.48 5.20 0.47
C ALA A 116 11.84 4.65 0.90
N THR A 117 12.00 4.35 2.20
CA THR A 117 13.24 3.81 2.75
C THR A 117 13.55 2.44 2.15
N LEU A 118 12.58 1.53 2.10
CA LEU A 118 12.75 0.19 1.56
C LEU A 118 13.05 0.21 0.06
N ALA A 119 12.36 1.07 -0.69
CA ALA A 119 12.57 1.21 -2.13
C ALA A 119 14.00 1.72 -2.42
N THR A 120 14.46 2.74 -1.70
CA THR A 120 15.81 3.29 -1.85
C THR A 120 16.87 2.24 -1.51
N VAL A 121 16.77 1.57 -0.37
CA VAL A 121 17.74 0.55 0.07
C VAL A 121 17.80 -0.61 -0.94
N ALA A 122 16.66 -1.04 -1.48
CA ALA A 122 16.63 -2.11 -2.47
C ALA A 122 17.22 -1.67 -3.81
N ALA A 123 16.92 -0.45 -4.27
CA ALA A 123 17.48 0.12 -5.50
C ALA A 123 18.99 0.30 -5.41
N ASP A 124 19.50 0.82 -4.29
CA ASP A 124 20.95 0.95 -4.02
C ASP A 124 21.67 -0.42 -4.03
N ALA A 125 20.97 -1.48 -3.67
CA ALA A 125 21.45 -2.85 -3.78
C ALA A 125 21.30 -3.46 -5.19
N GLY A 126 20.85 -2.67 -6.17
CA GLY A 126 20.65 -3.08 -7.57
C GLY A 126 19.44 -3.99 -7.79
N ARG A 127 18.45 -3.97 -6.88
CA ARG A 127 17.22 -4.73 -7.04
C ARG A 127 16.12 -3.89 -7.68
N ASP A 128 15.37 -4.53 -8.55
CA ASP A 128 14.16 -3.91 -9.09
C ASP A 128 13.06 -3.89 -8.03
N VAL A 129 12.36 -2.76 -7.93
CA VAL A 129 11.30 -2.51 -6.96
C VAL A 129 10.05 -2.04 -7.69
N THR A 130 8.91 -2.61 -7.35
CA THR A 130 7.61 -2.10 -7.76
C THR A 130 6.80 -1.74 -6.51
N ILE A 131 6.51 -0.45 -6.37
CA ILE A 131 5.64 0.06 -5.31
C ILE A 131 4.21 -0.03 -5.79
N VAL A 132 3.32 -0.68 -5.01
CA VAL A 132 1.89 -0.81 -5.31
C VAL A 132 1.10 0.07 -4.36
N THR A 133 0.46 1.09 -4.86
CA THR A 133 -0.28 2.08 -4.06
C THR A 133 -1.43 2.73 -4.84
N GLY A 134 -2.40 3.29 -4.15
CA GLY A 134 -3.42 4.19 -4.70
C GLY A 134 -3.11 5.67 -4.42
N ASP A 135 -1.93 6.00 -3.89
CA ASP A 135 -1.50 7.36 -3.61
C ASP A 135 -0.52 7.86 -4.69
N ARG A 136 -0.80 9.06 -5.23
CA ARG A 136 0.04 9.69 -6.25
C ARG A 136 1.33 10.28 -5.70
N ASP A 137 1.39 10.53 -4.40
CA ASP A 137 2.59 11.07 -3.76
C ASP A 137 3.77 10.09 -3.91
N SER A 138 3.49 8.79 -4.08
CA SER A 138 4.51 7.77 -4.37
C SER A 138 5.21 7.95 -5.72
N TYR A 139 4.69 8.76 -6.64
CA TYR A 139 5.35 9.03 -7.93
C TYR A 139 6.73 9.66 -7.76
N GLN A 140 6.95 10.42 -6.69
CA GLN A 140 8.25 11.01 -6.37
C GLN A 140 9.34 9.97 -6.06
N LEU A 141 8.96 8.72 -5.81
CA LEU A 141 9.88 7.62 -5.49
C LEU A 141 10.38 6.88 -6.75
N VAL A 142 9.80 7.17 -7.93
CA VAL A 142 10.21 6.52 -9.17
C VAL A 142 11.62 6.92 -9.52
N GLU A 143 12.47 5.91 -9.74
CA GLU A 143 13.88 6.07 -10.09
C GLU A 143 14.28 4.99 -11.10
N ASP A 144 14.44 5.41 -12.35
CA ASP A 144 14.86 4.49 -13.41
C ASP A 144 16.31 4.01 -13.22
N PRO A 145 16.61 2.74 -13.50
CA PRO A 145 15.71 1.71 -13.99
C PRO A 145 15.01 0.88 -12.87
N HIS A 146 15.33 1.13 -11.60
CA HIS A 146 15.06 0.19 -10.51
C HIS A 146 13.72 0.38 -9.83
N VAL A 147 13.20 1.62 -9.67
CA VAL A 147 11.98 1.87 -8.91
C VAL A 147 10.84 2.32 -9.82
N ARG A 148 9.76 1.55 -9.82
CA ARG A 148 8.51 1.85 -10.54
C ARG A 148 7.32 1.85 -9.61
N VAL A 149 6.26 2.55 -10.01
CA VAL A 149 4.99 2.58 -9.26
C VAL A 149 3.90 1.90 -10.08
N LEU A 150 3.29 0.89 -9.49
CA LEU A 150 2.06 0.27 -9.96
C LEU A 150 0.88 0.94 -9.24
N TYR A 151 0.32 1.94 -9.90
CA TYR A 151 -0.74 2.77 -9.34
C TYR A 151 -2.10 2.13 -9.50
N ASN A 152 -2.80 1.92 -8.38
CA ASN A 152 -4.20 1.49 -8.40
C ASN A 152 -5.10 2.68 -8.77
N LYS A 153 -5.65 2.68 -9.99
CA LYS A 153 -6.49 3.77 -10.50
C LYS A 153 -7.92 3.70 -9.96
N ARG A 154 -8.50 2.48 -9.95
CA ARG A 154 -9.89 2.28 -9.56
C ARG A 154 -10.14 0.85 -9.09
N GLY A 155 -10.97 0.72 -8.05
CA GLY A 155 -11.39 -0.57 -7.53
C GLY A 155 -10.21 -1.41 -7.07
N VAL A 156 -10.31 -2.73 -7.26
CA VAL A 156 -9.30 -3.71 -6.82
C VAL A 156 -8.48 -4.32 -7.97
N SER A 157 -8.74 -3.92 -9.22
CA SER A 157 -8.15 -4.58 -10.41
C SER A 157 -7.63 -3.64 -11.49
N ASP A 158 -7.86 -2.33 -11.37
CA ASP A 158 -7.43 -1.36 -12.39
C ASP A 158 -6.12 -0.69 -11.97
N TYR A 159 -5.03 -1.11 -12.58
CA TYR A 159 -3.68 -0.63 -12.31
C TYR A 159 -3.03 0.02 -13.53
N ALA A 160 -2.09 0.94 -13.30
CA ALA A 160 -1.18 1.45 -14.32
C ALA A 160 0.24 1.45 -13.77
N LEU A 161 1.18 0.89 -14.55
CA LEU A 161 2.59 0.90 -14.21
C LEU A 161 3.22 2.19 -14.74
N TYR A 162 3.93 2.90 -13.88
CA TYR A 162 4.62 4.13 -14.19
C TYR A 162 6.12 3.99 -13.91
N ASP A 163 6.91 4.35 -14.92
CA ASP A 163 8.31 4.75 -14.85
C ASP A 163 8.42 6.28 -14.92
N ALA A 164 9.62 6.83 -14.94
CA ALA A 164 9.84 8.28 -14.99
C ALA A 164 9.19 8.91 -16.23
N ALA A 165 9.29 8.27 -17.40
CA ALA A 165 8.68 8.76 -18.64
C ALA A 165 7.15 8.79 -18.56
N GLY A 166 6.53 7.73 -18.03
CA GLY A 166 5.08 7.64 -17.85
C GLY A 166 4.54 8.65 -16.85
N ILE A 167 5.31 8.99 -15.81
CA ILE A 167 4.93 10.05 -14.86
C ILE A 167 4.98 11.42 -15.56
N LEU A 168 6.04 11.72 -16.30
CA LEU A 168 6.18 12.98 -17.02
C LEU A 168 5.04 13.18 -18.02
N GLU A 169 4.68 12.14 -18.77
CA GLU A 169 3.54 12.19 -19.71
C GLU A 169 2.21 12.50 -19.01
N ARG A 170 2.03 11.98 -17.79
CA ARG A 170 0.80 12.12 -17.02
C ARG A 170 0.68 13.45 -16.28
N THR A 171 1.78 14.00 -15.81
CA THR A 171 1.79 15.15 -14.89
C THR A 171 2.26 16.44 -15.53
N GLY A 172 2.91 16.38 -16.69
CA GLY A 172 3.50 17.52 -17.41
C GLY A 172 4.86 17.87 -16.86
#